data_88253921c0e4834625c7c5dd424ec695
#
_entry.id   88253921c0e4834625c7c5dd424ec695
#
_cell.length_a   1.000
_cell.length_b   1.000
_cell.length_c   1.000
_cell.angle_alpha   90.00
_cell.angle_beta   90.00
_cell.angle_gamma   90.00
#
_symmetry.space_group_name_H-M   'P 1'
#
loop_
_entity.id
_entity.type
_entity.pdbx_description
1 polymer ?
#
loop_
_entity_poly.entity_id
_entity_poly.type
_entity_poly.pdbx_seq_one_letter_code
_entity_poly.pdbx_strand_id
1 'polypeptide(L)'
;MTTANTPNSHRTRARRRFGPAAHRRALLAAGAVLTLGAGLTACDGGAALCLDDDSCDVVVRTDDAEAAKSLQIFGGDRTVKMTVSHITDSTAEVAVGDERKTVGKGAETAVGAAKVTLRKADKGDRYAELHVTRG
;
A
#
# COMPACT_ATOMS: atom_id res chain seq x y z
N MET A 1 -43.96 -40.34 -1.62
CA MET A 1 -44.89 -39.47 -0.86
C MET A 1 -44.21 -38.13 -0.70
N THR A 2 -44.50 -37.23 -1.55
CA THR A 2 -45.44 -36.09 -1.41
C THR A 2 -44.77 -35.01 -0.58
N THR A 3 -44.59 -33.80 -0.92
CA THR A 3 -45.08 -32.76 -1.86
C THR A 3 -44.22 -31.54 -1.56
N ALA A 4 -43.68 -30.87 -2.51
CA ALA A 4 -44.12 -29.65 -3.16
C ALA A 4 -44.59 -28.54 -2.22
N ASN A 5 -43.87 -27.39 -2.20
CA ASN A 5 -44.56 -26.14 -2.49
C ASN A 5 -43.62 -24.93 -2.67
N THR A 6 -43.56 -24.38 -3.83
CA THR A 6 -43.36 -22.98 -4.21
C THR A 6 -44.73 -22.30 -4.09
N PRO A 7 -44.98 -21.00 -4.15
CA PRO A 7 -44.26 -19.83 -4.67
C PRO A 7 -44.52 -18.52 -3.91
N ASN A 8 -43.93 -17.43 -4.24
CA ASN A 8 -44.57 -16.14 -4.62
C ASN A 8 -43.57 -14.98 -4.39
N SER A 9 -43.05 -14.35 -5.39
CA SER A 9 -43.64 -13.29 -6.19
C SER A 9 -44.17 -12.10 -5.37
N HIS A 10 -43.42 -11.01 -5.35
CA HIS A 10 -44.03 -9.68 -5.50
C HIS A 10 -43.01 -8.65 -6.01
N ARG A 11 -43.27 -8.26 -7.23
CA ARG A 11 -42.85 -7.02 -7.88
C ARG A 11 -43.24 -5.81 -7.05
N THR A 12 -42.35 -4.85 -6.94
CA THR A 12 -42.81 -3.45 -6.92
C THR A 12 -41.78 -2.59 -7.66
N ARG A 13 -42.18 -2.23 -8.86
CA ARG A 13 -41.67 -1.11 -9.64
C ARG A 13 -42.07 0.19 -8.94
N ALA A 14 -41.12 1.01 -8.59
CA ALA A 14 -41.36 2.43 -8.34
C ALA A 14 -40.56 3.25 -9.36
N ARG A 15 -41.25 3.66 -10.37
CA ARG A 15 -40.89 4.77 -11.27
C ARG A 15 -40.90 6.05 -10.44
N ARG A 16 -39.83 6.81 -10.42
CA ARG A 16 -39.88 8.25 -10.16
C ARG A 16 -39.11 8.98 -11.26
N ARG A 17 -39.84 9.57 -11.96
CA ARG A 17 -40.03 10.76 -12.76
C ARG A 17 -38.88 11.75 -12.69
N PHE A 18 -38.43 12.06 -13.89
CA PHE A 18 -37.64 13.23 -14.29
C PHE A 18 -38.32 14.53 -13.82
N GLY A 19 -37.47 15.44 -13.31
CA GLY A 19 -37.79 16.86 -13.21
C GLY A 19 -36.60 17.68 -13.63
N PRO A 20 -36.74 18.58 -14.60
CA PRO A 20 -35.66 19.39 -15.09
C PRO A 20 -35.61 20.77 -14.41
N ALA A 21 -34.47 21.41 -14.56
CA ALA A 21 -34.18 22.81 -14.45
C ALA A 21 -33.91 23.43 -13.08
N ALA A 22 -32.69 23.86 -12.91
CA ALA A 22 -32.38 25.29 -12.68
C ALA A 22 -30.91 25.56 -12.79
N HIS A 23 -30.54 26.31 -13.81
CA HIS A 23 -29.25 27.00 -13.95
C HIS A 23 -29.03 27.93 -12.77
N ARG A 24 -27.91 27.78 -12.06
CA ARG A 24 -27.28 28.92 -11.40
C ARG A 24 -25.75 28.83 -11.60
N ARG A 25 -25.31 29.77 -12.43
CA ARG A 25 -23.92 30.18 -12.57
C ARG A 25 -23.43 30.71 -11.22
N ALA A 26 -22.31 30.22 -10.73
CA ALA A 26 -21.48 30.90 -9.74
C ALA A 26 -20.03 30.47 -10.03
N LEU A 27 -19.36 31.28 -10.72
CA LEU A 27 -18.12 32.03 -10.54
C LEU A 27 -17.04 31.30 -9.71
N LEU A 28 -15.99 30.88 -10.48
CA LEU A 28 -14.55 31.07 -10.26
C LEU A 28 -14.10 31.38 -8.82
N ALA A 29 -13.48 30.41 -8.19
CA ALA A 29 -12.36 30.65 -7.31
C ALA A 29 -11.24 29.69 -7.72
N ALA A 30 -10.27 30.25 -8.46
CA ALA A 30 -9.00 29.60 -8.73
C ALA A 30 -8.21 29.57 -7.43
N GLY A 31 -8.32 28.49 -6.69
CA GLY A 31 -7.44 28.13 -5.59
C GLY A 31 -6.31 27.28 -6.16
N ALA A 32 -5.16 27.91 -6.42
CA ALA A 32 -3.93 27.20 -6.71
C ALA A 32 -3.50 26.47 -5.41
N VAL A 33 -3.89 25.21 -5.29
CA VAL A 33 -3.32 24.30 -4.30
C VAL A 33 -1.95 23.89 -4.81
N LEU A 34 -0.92 24.53 -4.26
CA LEU A 34 0.45 24.06 -4.35
C LEU A 34 0.49 22.71 -3.60
N THR A 35 0.27 21.62 -4.31
CA THR A 35 0.58 20.30 -3.84
C THR A 35 2.10 20.16 -3.85
N LEU A 36 2.72 20.39 -2.68
CA LEU A 36 4.05 19.88 -2.39
C LEU A 36 3.98 18.36 -2.59
N GLY A 37 4.56 17.91 -3.68
CA GLY A 37 4.59 16.52 -4.07
C GLY A 37 5.49 15.71 -3.13
N ALA A 38 4.97 15.28 -1.99
CA ALA A 38 5.46 14.09 -1.35
C ALA A 38 4.92 12.92 -2.18
N GLY A 39 5.77 12.30 -2.96
CA GLY A 39 5.42 11.18 -3.82
C GLY A 39 4.96 9.98 -2.99
N LEU A 40 3.67 9.90 -2.72
CA LEU A 40 3.02 8.70 -2.21
C LEU A 40 2.82 7.74 -3.39
N THR A 41 3.77 6.89 -3.65
CA THR A 41 3.57 5.74 -4.53
C THR A 41 2.90 4.63 -3.71
N ALA A 42 1.60 4.78 -3.47
CA ALA A 42 0.79 3.70 -2.95
C ALA A 42 0.34 2.83 -4.13
N CYS A 43 1.08 1.76 -4.41
CA CYS A 43 0.66 0.70 -5.30
C CYS A 43 0.40 -0.54 -4.45
N ASP A 44 -0.88 -0.96 -4.40
CA ASP A 44 -1.31 -2.30 -3.98
C ASP A 44 -0.61 -2.91 -2.75
N GLY A 45 -0.95 -2.43 -1.54
CA GLY A 45 -0.54 -3.06 -0.27
C GLY A 45 0.86 -2.73 0.25
N GLY A 46 1.58 -1.78 -0.37
CA GLY A 46 2.86 -1.27 0.14
C GLY A 46 2.96 0.24 -0.02
N ALA A 47 3.51 0.93 0.96
CA ALA A 47 3.80 2.35 0.91
C ALA A 47 5.22 2.61 1.42
N ALA A 48 5.96 3.46 0.73
CA ALA A 48 7.21 4.03 1.20
C ALA A 48 7.04 5.54 1.38
N LEU A 49 7.30 6.03 2.57
CA LEU A 49 7.35 7.45 2.88
C LEU A 49 8.82 7.84 3.04
N CYS A 50 9.37 8.49 2.05
CA CYS A 50 10.74 9.00 2.09
C CYS A 50 10.69 10.48 2.48
N LEU A 51 11.23 10.81 3.64
CA LEU A 51 11.26 12.18 4.16
C LEU A 51 12.42 12.98 3.57
N ASP A 52 13.44 12.27 3.13
CA ASP A 52 14.60 12.79 2.42
C ASP A 52 15.09 11.76 1.39
N ASP A 53 16.13 12.11 0.63
CA ASP A 53 16.66 11.25 -0.44
C ASP A 53 17.39 9.99 0.10
N ASP A 54 17.67 9.93 1.39
CA ASP A 54 18.51 8.92 2.01
C ASP A 54 17.79 8.07 3.07
N SER A 55 16.50 8.38 3.38
CA SER A 55 15.74 7.72 4.45
C SER A 55 14.29 7.53 4.07
N CYS A 56 13.77 6.32 4.26
CA CYS A 56 12.37 5.96 4.01
C CYS A 56 11.80 5.11 5.14
N ASP A 57 10.58 5.41 5.54
CA ASP A 57 9.75 4.51 6.33
C ASP A 57 8.85 3.72 5.37
N VAL A 58 8.93 2.41 5.46
CA VAL A 58 8.27 1.47 4.55
C VAL A 58 7.26 0.63 5.31
N VAL A 59 6.04 0.61 4.81
CA VAL A 59 4.96 -0.25 5.31
C VAL A 59 4.53 -1.19 4.20
N VAL A 60 4.51 -2.48 4.49
CA VAL A 60 4.11 -3.51 3.54
C VAL A 60 3.00 -4.37 4.14
N ARG A 61 1.96 -4.59 3.35
CA ARG A 61 0.98 -5.66 3.56
C ARG A 61 0.95 -6.55 2.33
N THR A 62 0.93 -7.83 2.55
CA THR A 62 0.88 -8.84 1.49
C THR A 62 -0.42 -9.62 1.54
N ASP A 63 -0.81 -10.26 0.44
CA ASP A 63 -2.01 -11.09 0.39
C ASP A 63 -1.83 -12.38 1.20
N ASP A 64 -0.59 -12.87 1.29
CA ASP A 64 -0.19 -13.89 2.22
C ASP A 64 1.24 -13.65 2.73
N ALA A 65 1.67 -14.36 3.80
CA ALA A 65 2.95 -14.10 4.46
C ALA A 65 4.18 -14.45 3.60
N GLU A 66 4.02 -15.28 2.58
CA GLU A 66 5.08 -15.70 1.66
C GLU A 66 5.09 -14.84 0.38
N ALA A 67 3.99 -14.13 0.10
CA ALA A 67 3.88 -13.28 -1.07
C ALA A 67 4.94 -12.17 -1.06
N ALA A 68 5.48 -11.88 -2.23
CA ALA A 68 6.46 -10.81 -2.42
C ALA A 68 5.77 -9.50 -2.79
N LYS A 69 6.14 -8.41 -2.12
CA LYS A 69 5.69 -7.07 -2.45
C LYS A 69 6.86 -6.19 -2.80
N SER A 70 6.80 -5.59 -3.97
CA SER A 70 7.84 -4.69 -4.47
C SER A 70 7.37 -3.25 -4.40
N LEU A 71 8.27 -2.37 -4.02
CA LEU A 71 8.08 -0.92 -3.96
C LEU A 71 9.38 -0.21 -4.32
N GLN A 72 9.29 1.07 -4.58
CA GLN A 72 10.46 1.89 -4.82
C GLN A 72 10.81 2.69 -3.57
N ILE A 73 12.06 2.69 -3.19
CA ILE A 73 12.64 3.44 -2.08
C ILE A 73 13.63 4.48 -2.61
N PHE A 74 13.84 5.52 -1.82
CA PHE A 74 14.60 6.71 -2.18
C PHE A 74 13.97 7.46 -3.36
N GLY A 75 14.35 8.69 -3.58
CA GLY A 75 13.75 9.55 -4.60
C GLY A 75 14.71 9.95 -5.71
N GLY A 76 14.16 10.60 -6.72
CA GLY A 76 14.92 11.18 -7.82
C GLY A 76 15.66 10.15 -8.67
N ASP A 77 16.86 10.49 -9.09
CA ASP A 77 17.72 9.63 -9.93
C ASP A 77 18.31 8.42 -9.17
N ARG A 78 18.02 8.31 -7.87
CA ARG A 78 18.56 7.29 -6.97
C ARG A 78 17.53 6.28 -6.50
N THR A 79 16.39 6.25 -7.16
CA THR A 79 15.32 5.29 -6.86
C THR A 79 15.82 3.86 -7.02
N VAL A 80 15.58 3.03 -5.99
CA VAL A 80 15.95 1.62 -5.97
C VAL A 80 14.72 0.77 -5.70
N LYS A 81 14.61 -0.37 -6.39
CA LYS A 81 13.55 -1.35 -6.14
C LYS A 81 13.87 -2.13 -4.88
N MET A 82 12.93 -2.15 -3.96
CA MET A 82 12.93 -3.00 -2.77
C MET A 82 11.79 -4.01 -2.87
N THR A 83 12.04 -5.24 -2.44
CA THR A 83 11.03 -6.29 -2.37
C THR A 83 11.03 -6.87 -0.96
N VAL A 84 9.85 -7.02 -0.36
CA VAL A 84 9.65 -7.63 0.95
C VAL A 84 8.80 -8.89 0.76
N SER A 85 9.22 -9.99 1.38
CA SER A 85 8.53 -11.29 1.31
C SER A 85 8.79 -12.10 2.58
N HIS A 86 8.18 -13.28 2.70
CA HIS A 86 8.38 -14.22 3.81
C HIS A 86 8.29 -13.57 5.19
N ILE A 87 7.20 -12.84 5.43
CA ILE A 87 6.96 -12.12 6.69
C ILE A 87 6.59 -13.13 7.77
N THR A 88 7.37 -13.14 8.85
CA THR A 88 7.10 -13.87 10.10
C THR A 88 6.85 -12.88 11.25
N ASP A 89 6.64 -13.36 12.47
CA ASP A 89 6.46 -12.46 13.64
C ASP A 89 7.74 -11.75 14.07
N SER A 90 8.90 -12.20 13.59
CA SER A 90 10.20 -11.68 13.99
C SER A 90 11.16 -11.36 12.85
N THR A 91 10.86 -11.80 11.64
CA THR A 91 11.73 -11.61 10.47
C THR A 91 10.94 -11.27 9.23
N ALA A 92 11.60 -10.65 8.25
CA ALA A 92 11.13 -10.54 6.88
C ALA A 92 12.31 -10.75 5.92
N GLU A 93 12.05 -11.31 4.77
CA GLU A 93 13.03 -11.36 3.69
C GLU A 93 12.97 -10.07 2.89
N VAL A 94 14.10 -9.41 2.73
CA VAL A 94 14.21 -8.12 2.03
C VAL A 94 15.23 -8.24 0.92
N ALA A 95 14.85 -7.80 -0.27
CA ALA A 95 15.77 -7.64 -1.40
C ALA A 95 15.85 -6.17 -1.79
N VAL A 96 17.05 -5.65 -2.02
CA VAL A 96 17.34 -4.31 -2.52
C VAL A 96 18.28 -4.43 -3.70
N GLY A 97 17.79 -4.06 -4.88
CA GLY A 97 18.47 -4.42 -6.12
C GLY A 97 18.57 -5.94 -6.29
N ASP A 98 19.78 -6.44 -6.46
CA ASP A 98 20.05 -7.88 -6.66
C ASP A 98 20.40 -8.62 -5.35
N GLU A 99 20.56 -7.90 -4.24
CA GLU A 99 20.92 -8.49 -2.95
C GLU A 99 19.69 -8.78 -2.09
N ARG A 100 19.65 -9.98 -1.50
CA ARG A 100 18.53 -10.46 -0.66
C ARG A 100 19.06 -10.98 0.66
N LYS A 101 18.41 -10.57 1.77
CA LYS A 101 18.72 -11.05 3.12
C LYS A 101 17.47 -11.18 3.97
N THR A 102 17.53 -12.05 4.96
CA THR A 102 16.56 -12.09 6.06
C THR A 102 16.93 -11.03 7.10
N VAL A 103 15.99 -10.14 7.38
CA VAL A 103 16.15 -9.05 8.36
C VAL A 103 15.37 -9.41 9.62
N GLY A 104 16.06 -9.41 10.74
CA GLY A 104 15.47 -9.64 12.07
C GLY A 104 14.91 -8.36 12.66
N LYS A 105 13.86 -8.51 13.47
CA LYS A 105 13.22 -7.40 14.17
C LYS A 105 14.18 -6.70 15.12
N GLY A 106 14.29 -5.38 15.00
CA GLY A 106 15.15 -4.55 15.84
C GLY A 106 16.63 -4.53 15.46
N ALA A 107 17.07 -5.36 14.50
CA ALA A 107 18.43 -5.38 14.02
C ALA A 107 18.57 -4.58 12.71
N GLU A 108 19.62 -3.77 12.61
CA GLU A 108 20.00 -3.13 11.36
C GLU A 108 20.78 -4.14 10.49
N THR A 109 20.37 -4.32 9.26
CA THR A 109 20.97 -5.25 8.31
C THR A 109 21.29 -4.51 7.01
N ALA A 110 22.54 -4.59 6.55
CA ALA A 110 22.90 -4.07 5.23
C ALA A 110 22.39 -5.01 4.15
N VAL A 111 21.63 -4.47 3.17
CA VAL A 111 21.08 -5.20 2.02
C VAL A 111 21.29 -4.35 0.77
N GLY A 112 22.21 -4.74 -0.08
CA GLY A 112 22.58 -3.95 -1.25
C GLY A 112 23.06 -2.54 -0.88
N ALA A 113 22.49 -1.54 -1.51
CA ALA A 113 22.79 -0.13 -1.27
C ALA A 113 22.03 0.48 -0.08
N ALA A 114 21.41 -0.34 0.76
CA ALA A 114 20.58 0.13 1.87
C ALA A 114 20.93 -0.57 3.19
N LYS A 115 20.63 0.12 4.29
CA LYS A 115 20.55 -0.46 5.63
C LYS A 115 19.09 -0.53 6.02
N VAL A 116 18.64 -1.68 6.44
CA VAL A 116 17.25 -1.98 6.72
C VAL A 116 17.09 -2.38 8.18
N THR A 117 16.15 -1.75 8.87
CA THR A 117 15.74 -2.12 10.23
C THR A 117 14.28 -2.53 10.21
N LEU A 118 13.97 -3.76 10.55
CA LEU A 118 12.59 -4.25 10.70
C LEU A 118 12.06 -3.79 12.07
N ARG A 119 11.12 -2.84 12.08
CA ARG A 119 10.51 -2.29 13.30
C ARG A 119 9.37 -3.15 13.81
N LYS A 120 8.50 -3.58 12.90
CA LYS A 120 7.38 -4.48 13.19
C LYS A 120 7.26 -5.55 12.13
N ALA A 121 6.85 -6.72 12.55
CA ALA A 121 6.44 -7.80 11.67
C ALA A 121 5.32 -8.59 12.35
N ASP A 122 4.32 -8.98 11.58
CA ASP A 122 3.19 -9.78 12.02
C ASP A 122 2.78 -10.72 10.87
N LYS A 123 2.93 -12.02 11.12
CA LYS A 123 2.59 -13.05 10.15
C LYS A 123 1.07 -13.14 9.95
N GLY A 124 0.29 -12.99 11.01
CA GLY A 124 -1.17 -13.07 10.97
C GLY A 124 -1.80 -11.94 10.17
N ASP A 125 -1.32 -10.72 10.39
CA ASP A 125 -1.75 -9.53 9.66
C ASP A 125 -0.99 -9.34 8.33
N ARG A 126 0.00 -10.20 8.05
CA ARG A 126 0.82 -10.15 6.83
C ARG A 126 1.46 -8.77 6.63
N TYR A 127 1.95 -8.21 7.70
CA TYR A 127 2.38 -6.84 7.83
C TYR A 127 3.85 -6.75 8.22
N ALA A 128 4.57 -5.82 7.61
CA ALA A 128 5.92 -5.44 8.01
C ALA A 128 6.08 -3.92 7.95
N GLU A 129 6.75 -3.36 8.96
CA GLU A 129 7.16 -1.97 9.02
C GLU A 129 8.68 -1.91 9.11
N LEU A 130 9.30 -1.25 8.14
CA LEU A 130 10.74 -1.18 8.01
C LEU A 130 11.19 0.29 7.95
N HIS A 131 12.33 0.56 8.56
CA HIS A 131 13.07 1.79 8.34
C HIS A 131 14.27 1.49 7.45
N VAL A 132 14.41 2.27 6.40
CA VAL A 132 15.44 2.04 5.38
C VAL A 132 16.24 3.31 5.21
N THR A 133 17.55 3.19 5.35
CA THR A 133 18.49 4.28 5.10
C THR A 133 19.48 3.86 4.01
N ARG A 134 20.06 4.82 3.34
CA ARG A 134 21.10 4.56 2.36
C ARG A 134 22.37 4.04 3.09
N GLY A 135 23.01 3.00 2.54
CA GLY A 135 24.22 2.39 3.06
C GLY A 135 25.48 3.13 2.64
#